data_f051d859d42a1aa2d3b83b0afc93989d
#
_entry.id   f051d859d42a1aa2d3b83b0afc93989d
#
_cell.length_a   1.000
_cell.length_b   1.000
_cell.length_c   1.000
_cell.angle_alpha   90.00
_cell.angle_beta   90.00
_cell.angle_gamma   90.00
#
_symmetry.space_group_name_H-M   'P 1'
#
loop_
_entity.id
_entity.type
_entity.pdbx_description
1 polymer ?
#
loop_
_entity_poly.entity_id
_entity_poly.type
_entity_poly.pdbx_seq_one_letter_code
_entity_poly.pdbx_strand_id
1 'polypeptide(L)'
;DPGYPEARDYVHKVLMEIVKNYDIDGILMDDYFYAYGGTNTEDADSRSKHLYKVTDADKDNSYIDDWRRANVDSVVHRLYRDLQKTKPWVRFGMGTPGNWSNKGSAASYYGISLPATTAMESYDYLYCNPVEWAKQGWVDYLNPQVYWSTTAKKGDYDILTPWWAKKVCENFSNKLPN
;
A
#
# COMPACT_ATOMS: atom_id res chain seq x y z
N ASP A 1 -11.32 -6.32 -7.58
CA ASP A 1 -11.82 -5.52 -6.44
C ASP A 1 -11.38 -6.18 -5.13
N PRO A 2 -10.52 -5.50 -4.33
CA PRO A 2 -10.05 -6.00 -3.03
C PRO A 2 -11.18 -6.13 -1.97
N GLY A 3 -12.33 -5.53 -2.20
CA GLY A 3 -13.50 -5.65 -1.33
C GLY A 3 -14.04 -7.08 -1.21
N TYR A 4 -13.77 -7.94 -2.20
CA TYR A 4 -14.16 -9.34 -2.16
C TYR A 4 -13.10 -10.19 -1.45
N PRO A 5 -13.43 -10.88 -0.33
CA PRO A 5 -12.52 -11.84 0.31
C PRO A 5 -12.01 -12.90 -0.65
N GLU A 6 -12.86 -13.41 -1.53
CA GLU A 6 -12.54 -14.43 -2.51
C GLU A 6 -11.48 -13.95 -3.52
N ALA A 7 -11.53 -12.66 -3.90
CA ALA A 7 -10.51 -12.07 -4.77
C ALA A 7 -9.16 -11.98 -4.05
N ARG A 8 -9.16 -11.57 -2.78
CA ARG A 8 -7.96 -11.57 -1.95
C ARG A 8 -7.39 -12.96 -1.73
N ASP A 9 -8.26 -13.95 -1.52
CA ASP A 9 -7.88 -15.37 -1.38
C ASP A 9 -7.26 -15.91 -2.67
N TYR A 10 -7.80 -15.53 -3.82
CA TYR A 10 -7.26 -15.93 -5.10
C TYR A 10 -5.86 -15.37 -5.34
N VAL A 11 -5.65 -14.07 -5.12
CA VAL A 11 -4.33 -13.43 -5.23
C VAL A 11 -3.32 -14.11 -4.30
N HIS A 12 -3.70 -14.30 -3.04
CA HIS A 12 -2.85 -15.00 -2.06
C HIS A 12 -2.48 -16.42 -2.53
N LYS A 13 -3.46 -17.18 -3.02
CA LYS A 13 -3.23 -18.56 -3.50
C LYS A 13 -2.24 -18.60 -4.68
N VAL A 14 -2.40 -17.69 -5.64
CA VAL A 14 -1.51 -17.61 -6.81
C VAL A 14 -0.07 -17.28 -6.39
N LEU A 15 0.12 -16.28 -5.53
CA LEU A 15 1.45 -15.89 -5.07
C LEU A 15 2.10 -16.98 -4.20
N MET A 16 1.35 -17.60 -3.32
CA MET A 16 1.86 -18.71 -2.50
C MET A 16 2.16 -19.97 -3.31
N GLU A 17 1.50 -20.16 -4.44
CA GLU A 17 1.85 -21.22 -5.40
C GLU A 17 3.24 -20.97 -5.98
N ILE A 18 3.53 -19.73 -6.40
CA ILE A 18 4.86 -19.35 -6.90
C ILE A 18 5.93 -19.56 -5.81
N VAL A 19 5.66 -19.06 -4.59
CA VAL A 19 6.58 -19.23 -3.47
C VAL A 19 6.92 -20.69 -3.20
N LYS A 20 5.94 -21.58 -3.25
CA LYS A 20 6.12 -22.99 -2.92
C LYS A 20 6.89 -23.78 -4.00
N ASN A 21 6.60 -23.49 -5.25
CA ASN A 21 7.01 -24.36 -6.37
C ASN A 21 8.25 -23.85 -7.13
N TYR A 22 8.65 -22.60 -6.94
CA TYR A 22 9.78 -22.02 -7.66
C TYR A 22 10.88 -21.58 -6.71
N ASP A 23 12.14 -21.70 -7.16
CA ASP A 23 13.30 -21.18 -6.45
C ASP A 23 13.47 -19.69 -6.79
N ILE A 24 12.95 -18.85 -5.91
CA ILE A 24 12.93 -17.40 -6.06
C ILE A 24 13.56 -16.72 -4.87
N ASP A 25 14.19 -15.56 -5.09
CA ASP A 25 14.82 -14.74 -4.05
C ASP A 25 13.84 -13.72 -3.45
N GLY A 26 12.82 -13.35 -4.20
CA GLY A 26 11.84 -12.36 -3.76
C GLY A 26 10.59 -12.28 -4.61
N ILE A 27 9.59 -11.59 -4.08
CA ILE A 27 8.37 -11.18 -4.78
C ILE A 27 8.23 -9.68 -4.65
N LEU A 28 7.97 -9.01 -5.77
CA LEU A 28 7.56 -7.62 -5.81
C LEU A 28 6.13 -7.56 -6.35
N MET A 29 5.21 -6.98 -5.60
CA MET A 29 3.88 -6.63 -6.07
C MET A 29 3.84 -5.17 -6.51
N ASP A 30 3.14 -4.90 -7.61
CA ASP A 30 2.96 -3.56 -8.15
C ASP A 30 1.77 -2.82 -7.51
N ASP A 31 1.53 -1.59 -7.91
CA ASP A 31 0.66 -0.59 -7.26
C ASP A 31 -0.83 -0.65 -7.67
N TYR A 32 -1.28 -1.72 -8.28
CA TYR A 32 -2.67 -1.88 -8.73
C TYR A 32 -3.58 -2.42 -7.61
N PHE A 33 -3.82 -1.58 -6.59
CA PHE A 33 -4.66 -1.94 -5.44
C PHE A 33 -6.15 -1.73 -5.71
N TYR A 34 -6.59 -0.47 -5.75
CA TYR A 34 -7.91 -0.07 -6.28
C TYR A 34 -7.75 0.58 -7.65
N ALA A 35 -8.87 0.73 -8.37
CA ALA A 35 -8.82 1.26 -9.73
C ALA A 35 -8.26 2.69 -9.77
N TYR A 36 -7.35 2.94 -10.71
CA TYR A 36 -6.90 4.28 -11.02
C TYR A 36 -8.07 5.14 -11.51
N GLY A 37 -8.11 6.40 -11.09
CA GLY A 37 -9.12 7.33 -11.55
C GLY A 37 -10.11 7.79 -10.49
N GLY A 38 -9.84 7.54 -9.21
CA GLY A 38 -10.55 8.09 -8.05
C GLY A 38 -12.09 8.02 -8.11
N THR A 39 -12.70 8.69 -9.06
CA THR A 39 -14.15 8.69 -9.30
C THR A 39 -14.70 7.32 -9.74
N ASN A 40 -13.87 6.46 -10.31
CA ASN A 40 -14.29 5.13 -10.75
C ASN A 40 -14.22 4.08 -9.66
N THR A 41 -13.59 4.35 -8.52
CA THR A 41 -13.54 3.40 -7.41
C THR A 41 -14.93 3.21 -6.81
N GLU A 42 -15.72 4.26 -6.73
CA GLU A 42 -17.11 4.21 -6.25
C GLU A 42 -17.94 3.20 -7.04
N ASP A 43 -17.82 3.22 -8.37
CA ASP A 43 -18.51 2.26 -9.24
C ASP A 43 -17.86 0.88 -9.20
N ALA A 44 -16.52 0.84 -9.14
CA ALA A 44 -15.76 -0.41 -9.18
C ALA A 44 -15.99 -1.29 -7.93
N ASP A 45 -16.23 -0.70 -6.77
CA ASP A 45 -16.46 -1.42 -5.52
C ASP A 45 -17.88 -1.33 -4.96
N SER A 46 -18.81 -0.69 -5.68
CA SER A 46 -20.21 -0.51 -5.24
C SER A 46 -20.88 -1.84 -4.88
N ARG A 47 -20.63 -2.88 -5.67
CA ARG A 47 -21.20 -4.20 -5.45
C ARG A 47 -20.63 -4.88 -4.20
N SER A 48 -19.34 -4.81 -3.94
CA SER A 48 -18.74 -5.39 -2.74
C SER A 48 -19.16 -4.62 -1.49
N LYS A 49 -19.21 -3.29 -1.54
CA LYS A 49 -19.77 -2.47 -0.46
C LYS A 49 -21.21 -2.88 -0.12
N HIS A 50 -22.06 -3.03 -1.14
CA HIS A 50 -23.45 -3.46 -0.95
C HIS A 50 -23.53 -4.86 -0.34
N LEU A 51 -22.79 -5.83 -0.87
CA LEU A 51 -22.79 -7.21 -0.42
C LEU A 51 -22.36 -7.35 1.05
N TYR A 52 -21.33 -6.61 1.45
CA TYR A 52 -20.82 -6.62 2.82
C TYR A 52 -21.43 -5.55 3.72
N LYS A 53 -22.50 -4.88 3.25
CA LYS A 53 -23.25 -3.86 4.00
C LYS A 53 -22.36 -2.73 4.53
N VAL A 54 -21.37 -2.37 3.75
CA VAL A 54 -20.50 -1.25 4.07
C VAL A 54 -21.25 0.03 3.74
N THR A 55 -21.57 0.79 4.76
CA THR A 55 -22.25 2.08 4.63
C THR A 55 -21.41 3.15 5.26
N ASP A 56 -21.46 4.33 4.71
CA ASP A 56 -20.82 5.47 5.31
C ASP A 56 -21.66 5.96 6.50
N ALA A 57 -21.09 5.80 7.70
CA ALA A 57 -21.69 6.34 8.92
C ALA A 57 -21.34 7.83 9.07
N ASP A 58 -20.29 8.28 8.40
CA ASP A 58 -19.76 9.62 8.46
C ASP A 58 -20.03 10.39 7.15
N LYS A 59 -20.26 11.67 7.27
CA LYS A 59 -20.53 12.53 6.10
C LYS A 59 -19.31 12.76 5.19
N ASP A 60 -18.11 12.38 5.66
CA ASP A 60 -16.84 12.59 4.97
C ASP A 60 -16.27 11.32 4.29
N ASN A 61 -17.05 10.24 4.26
CA ASN A 61 -16.67 8.94 3.68
C ASN A 61 -15.44 8.27 4.34
N SER A 62 -15.00 8.70 5.51
CA SER A 62 -13.79 8.19 6.16
C SER A 62 -13.87 6.70 6.47
N TYR A 63 -15.03 6.21 6.87
CA TYR A 63 -15.26 4.80 7.16
C TYR A 63 -15.10 3.89 5.93
N ILE A 64 -15.61 4.31 4.77
CA ILE A 64 -15.46 3.56 3.52
C ILE A 64 -13.99 3.55 3.07
N ASP A 65 -13.30 4.66 3.18
CA ASP A 65 -11.90 4.76 2.83
C ASP A 65 -11.02 3.90 3.73
N ASP A 66 -11.31 3.85 5.03
CA ASP A 66 -10.62 2.96 5.97
C ASP A 66 -10.91 1.48 5.68
N TRP A 67 -12.15 1.15 5.32
CA TRP A 67 -12.49 -0.20 4.89
C TRP A 67 -11.73 -0.61 3.62
N ARG A 68 -11.59 0.27 2.64
CA ARG A 68 -10.79 0.03 1.43
C ARG A 68 -9.32 -0.22 1.78
N ARG A 69 -8.73 0.64 2.61
CA ARG A 69 -7.34 0.46 3.10
C ARG A 69 -7.17 -0.86 3.84
N ALA A 70 -8.08 -1.21 4.73
CA ALA A 70 -8.05 -2.47 5.47
C ALA A 70 -8.10 -3.71 4.56
N ASN A 71 -8.83 -3.65 3.44
CA ASN A 71 -8.84 -4.73 2.45
C ASN A 71 -7.46 -4.92 1.81
N VAL A 72 -6.80 -3.84 1.43
CA VAL A 72 -5.44 -3.89 0.87
C VAL A 72 -4.43 -4.36 1.91
N ASP A 73 -4.47 -3.79 3.10
CA ASP A 73 -3.60 -4.17 4.23
C ASP A 73 -3.71 -5.66 4.57
N SER A 74 -4.92 -6.21 4.49
CA SER A 74 -5.14 -7.64 4.74
C SER A 74 -4.43 -8.54 3.73
N VAL A 75 -4.34 -8.13 2.47
CA VAL A 75 -3.60 -8.87 1.43
C VAL A 75 -2.11 -8.85 1.74
N VAL A 76 -1.55 -7.67 1.98
CA VAL A 76 -0.12 -7.47 2.24
C VAL A 76 0.30 -8.23 3.50
N HIS A 77 -0.40 -8.03 4.60
CA HIS A 77 -0.09 -8.69 5.88
C HIS A 77 -0.17 -10.22 5.76
N ARG A 78 -1.23 -10.75 5.15
CA ARG A 78 -1.41 -12.19 5.00
C ARG A 78 -0.32 -12.82 4.13
N LEU A 79 0.03 -12.18 3.01
CA LEU A 79 1.10 -12.65 2.13
C LEU A 79 2.45 -12.67 2.86
N TYR A 80 2.82 -11.58 3.50
CA TYR A 80 4.06 -11.51 4.26
C TYR A 80 4.14 -12.60 5.34
N ARG A 81 3.10 -12.71 6.18
CA ARG A 81 3.03 -13.71 7.24
C ARG A 81 3.19 -15.14 6.73
N ASP A 82 2.52 -15.48 5.64
CA ASP A 82 2.52 -16.86 5.13
C ASP A 82 3.78 -17.15 4.30
N LEU A 83 4.37 -16.13 3.67
CA LEU A 83 5.69 -16.20 3.05
C LEU A 83 6.77 -16.47 4.12
N GLN A 84 6.81 -15.71 5.20
CA GLN A 84 7.76 -15.91 6.30
C GLN A 84 7.66 -17.31 6.93
N LYS A 85 6.49 -17.91 6.98
CA LYS A 85 6.29 -19.29 7.45
C LYS A 85 6.76 -20.34 6.45
N THR A 86 6.73 -20.04 5.16
CA THR A 86 6.98 -21.01 4.08
C THR A 86 8.43 -20.97 3.62
N LYS A 87 8.95 -19.79 3.31
CA LYS A 87 10.32 -19.52 2.85
C LYS A 87 10.81 -18.19 3.42
N PRO A 88 11.27 -18.11 4.66
CA PRO A 88 11.62 -16.87 5.34
C PRO A 88 12.79 -16.10 4.70
N TRP A 89 13.54 -16.74 3.82
CA TRP A 89 14.62 -16.10 3.06
C TRP A 89 14.13 -15.37 1.80
N VAL A 90 12.89 -15.62 1.34
CA VAL A 90 12.32 -14.94 0.18
C VAL A 90 11.85 -13.54 0.58
N ARG A 91 12.38 -12.53 -0.07
CA ARG A 91 12.07 -11.13 0.24
C ARG A 91 10.72 -10.73 -0.35
N PHE A 92 9.94 -9.97 0.42
CA PHE A 92 8.65 -9.44 -0.02
C PHE A 92 8.70 -7.91 -0.11
N GLY A 93 8.48 -7.39 -1.32
CA GLY A 93 8.49 -5.97 -1.62
C GLY A 93 7.20 -5.47 -2.24
N MET A 94 6.96 -4.16 -2.11
CA MET A 94 5.81 -3.49 -2.70
C MET A 94 6.27 -2.29 -3.54
N GLY A 95 5.87 -2.30 -4.83
CA GLY A 95 5.91 -1.14 -5.70
C GLY A 95 4.71 -0.25 -5.40
N THR A 96 4.95 0.95 -4.92
CA THR A 96 3.88 1.89 -4.54
C THR A 96 4.00 3.18 -5.33
N PRO A 97 2.93 3.97 -5.51
CA PRO A 97 3.07 5.32 -6.04
C PRO A 97 4.12 6.12 -5.26
N GLY A 98 4.85 6.96 -5.97
CA GLY A 98 5.96 7.73 -5.40
C GLY A 98 5.56 8.73 -4.33
N ASN A 99 4.33 9.25 -4.36
CA ASN A 99 3.77 10.10 -3.32
C ASN A 99 2.81 9.32 -2.42
N TRP A 100 3.02 9.38 -1.12
CA TRP A 100 2.20 8.65 -0.15
C TRP A 100 0.87 9.32 0.10
N SER A 101 0.88 10.55 0.64
CA SER A 101 -0.33 11.28 1.01
C SER A 101 -0.14 12.79 0.90
N ASN A 102 -1.23 13.48 0.60
CA ASN A 102 -1.35 14.95 0.64
C ASN A 102 -2.16 15.42 1.86
N LYS A 103 -2.61 14.51 2.73
CA LYS A 103 -3.46 14.82 3.88
C LYS A 103 -2.68 14.88 5.20
N GLY A 104 -2.77 16.01 5.89
CA GLY A 104 -2.12 16.22 7.18
C GLY A 104 -2.62 15.29 8.29
N SER A 105 -3.86 14.80 8.23
CA SER A 105 -4.42 13.84 9.19
C SER A 105 -3.66 12.50 9.17
N ALA A 106 -3.36 11.97 8.00
CA ALA A 106 -2.55 10.76 7.86
C ALA A 106 -1.14 10.97 8.42
N ALA A 107 -0.48 12.08 8.07
CA ALA A 107 0.84 12.41 8.58
C ALA A 107 0.86 12.51 10.12
N SER A 108 -0.13 13.15 10.71
CA SER A 108 -0.26 13.27 12.18
C SER A 108 -0.45 11.92 12.86
N TYR A 109 -1.25 11.03 12.28
CA TYR A 109 -1.46 9.68 12.81
C TYR A 109 -0.17 8.86 12.87
N TYR A 110 0.67 8.97 11.85
CA TYR A 110 1.97 8.26 11.80
C TYR A 110 3.12 9.02 12.46
N GLY A 111 2.92 10.27 12.87
CA GLY A 111 3.97 11.10 13.46
C GLY A 111 5.07 11.48 12.48
N ILE A 112 4.76 11.55 11.19
CA ILE A 112 5.70 11.91 10.12
C ILE A 112 5.21 13.13 9.35
N SER A 113 6.13 13.91 8.78
CA SER A 113 5.76 15.03 7.91
C SER A 113 5.42 14.54 6.51
N LEU A 114 4.49 15.21 5.82
CA LEU A 114 4.21 14.97 4.40
C LEU A 114 5.42 15.32 3.53
N PRO A 115 5.58 14.65 2.37
CA PRO A 115 6.48 15.17 1.33
C PRO A 115 5.92 16.49 0.79
N ALA A 116 6.82 17.43 0.47
CA ALA A 116 6.44 18.73 -0.07
C ALA A 116 6.11 18.63 -1.58
N THR A 117 5.07 17.88 -1.92
CA THR A 117 4.61 17.62 -3.28
C THR A 117 3.09 17.56 -3.36
N THR A 118 2.55 17.70 -4.56
CA THR A 118 1.11 17.58 -4.85
C THR A 118 0.85 16.56 -5.96
N ALA A 119 1.77 15.62 -6.16
CA ALA A 119 1.58 14.50 -7.08
C ALA A 119 0.40 13.62 -6.62
N MET A 120 -0.12 12.81 -7.54
CA MET A 120 -1.10 11.79 -7.22
C MET A 120 -0.57 10.92 -6.06
N GLU A 121 -1.38 10.71 -5.07
CA GLU A 121 -1.03 10.03 -3.83
C GLU A 121 -1.63 8.62 -3.74
N SER A 122 -1.01 7.76 -2.94
CA SER A 122 -1.46 6.39 -2.79
C SER A 122 -2.53 6.21 -1.70
N TYR A 123 -2.49 7.02 -0.65
CA TYR A 123 -3.27 6.80 0.57
C TYR A 123 -4.78 6.91 0.36
N ASP A 124 -5.26 7.98 -0.29
CA ASP A 124 -6.68 8.19 -0.54
C ASP A 124 -7.10 7.93 -1.99
N TYR A 125 -6.15 7.81 -2.91
CA TYR A 125 -6.47 7.59 -4.32
C TYR A 125 -6.52 6.12 -4.71
N LEU A 126 -5.62 5.31 -4.14
CA LEU A 126 -5.55 3.87 -4.38
C LEU A 126 -5.80 3.05 -3.10
N TYR A 127 -6.03 3.73 -1.98
CA TYR A 127 -6.22 3.10 -0.67
C TYR A 127 -5.05 2.18 -0.26
N CYS A 128 -3.85 2.60 -0.64
CA CYS A 128 -2.59 1.90 -0.44
C CYS A 128 -1.79 2.62 0.65
N ASN A 129 -1.41 1.90 1.71
CA ASN A 129 -0.76 2.49 2.88
C ASN A 129 0.62 1.90 3.19
N PRO A 130 1.63 2.15 2.35
CA PRO A 130 2.96 1.60 2.54
C PRO A 130 3.65 2.05 3.83
N VAL A 131 3.26 3.18 4.40
CA VAL A 131 3.76 3.63 5.71
C VAL A 131 3.30 2.70 6.82
N GLU A 132 2.05 2.23 6.78
CA GLU A 132 1.57 1.21 7.72
C GLU A 132 2.33 -0.10 7.56
N TRP A 133 2.56 -0.55 6.33
CA TRP A 133 3.26 -1.81 6.10
C TRP A 133 4.71 -1.77 6.59
N ALA A 134 5.41 -0.66 6.40
CA ALA A 134 6.74 -0.45 6.96
C ALA A 134 6.72 -0.39 8.49
N LYS A 135 5.75 0.33 9.07
CA LYS A 135 5.56 0.47 10.52
C LYS A 135 5.29 -0.87 11.19
N GLN A 136 4.52 -1.74 10.57
CA GLN A 136 4.17 -3.06 11.09
C GLN A 136 5.19 -4.16 10.74
N GLY A 137 6.15 -3.87 9.83
CA GLY A 137 7.11 -4.85 9.35
C GLY A 137 6.46 -5.93 8.46
N TRP A 138 5.47 -5.55 7.62
CA TRP A 138 4.80 -6.46 6.70
C TRP A 138 5.43 -6.48 5.31
N VAL A 139 6.54 -5.83 5.13
CA VAL A 139 7.35 -5.82 3.90
C VAL A 139 8.83 -5.81 4.27
N ASP A 140 9.65 -6.40 3.43
CA ASP A 140 11.11 -6.35 3.57
C ASP A 140 11.69 -5.09 2.91
N TYR A 141 11.02 -4.59 1.88
CA TYR A 141 11.40 -3.35 1.21
C TYR A 141 10.21 -2.69 0.51
N LEU A 142 10.35 -1.38 0.28
CA LEU A 142 9.43 -0.59 -0.54
C LEU A 142 10.17 -0.10 -1.79
N ASN A 143 9.48 -0.10 -2.93
CA ASN A 143 9.99 0.40 -4.20
C ASN A 143 9.07 1.52 -4.74
N PRO A 144 9.14 2.74 -4.17
CA PRO A 144 8.29 3.83 -4.58
C PRO A 144 8.56 4.25 -6.02
N GLN A 145 7.52 4.37 -6.83
CA GLN A 145 7.58 4.72 -8.25
C GLN A 145 7.75 6.24 -8.41
N VAL A 146 8.96 6.73 -8.19
CA VAL A 146 9.31 8.14 -8.32
C VAL A 146 9.75 8.41 -9.76
N TYR A 147 8.79 8.51 -10.68
CA TYR A 147 9.04 8.64 -12.13
C TYR A 147 9.19 10.08 -12.62
N TRP A 148 9.44 11.01 -11.73
CA TRP A 148 9.56 12.42 -12.05
C TRP A 148 11.01 12.87 -12.06
N SER A 149 11.28 13.93 -12.83
CA SER A 149 12.58 14.59 -12.82
C SER A 149 12.79 15.40 -11.54
N THR A 150 14.04 15.80 -11.30
CA THR A 150 14.43 16.70 -10.20
C THR A 150 13.87 18.13 -10.33
N THR A 151 13.21 18.45 -11.44
CA THR A 151 12.61 19.75 -11.71
C THR A 151 11.09 19.67 -11.92
N ALA A 152 10.49 18.55 -11.59
CA ALA A 152 9.06 18.36 -11.76
C ALA A 152 8.26 19.18 -10.73
N LYS A 153 7.23 19.89 -11.21
CA LYS A 153 6.45 20.80 -10.34
C LYS A 153 5.56 20.09 -9.32
N LYS A 154 5.18 18.83 -9.55
CA LYS A 154 4.21 18.11 -8.73
C LYS A 154 4.77 16.85 -8.07
N GLY A 155 5.86 16.31 -8.53
CA GLY A 155 6.44 15.08 -8.00
C GLY A 155 7.95 15.16 -8.20
N ASP A 156 8.65 15.88 -7.35
CA ASP A 156 10.07 16.11 -7.47
C ASP A 156 10.85 14.92 -6.89
N TYR A 157 11.76 14.35 -7.68
CA TYR A 157 12.61 13.25 -7.27
C TYR A 157 13.46 13.58 -6.04
N ASP A 158 14.02 14.81 -6.01
CA ASP A 158 14.88 15.26 -4.91
C ASP A 158 14.10 15.52 -3.60
N ILE A 159 12.79 15.63 -3.69
CA ILE A 159 11.90 15.73 -2.52
C ILE A 159 11.45 14.34 -2.05
N LEU A 160 10.96 13.53 -2.98
CA LEU A 160 10.32 12.24 -2.65
C LEU A 160 11.32 11.19 -2.20
N THR A 161 12.46 11.06 -2.88
CA THR A 161 13.46 10.03 -2.54
C THR A 161 14.03 10.19 -1.13
N PRO A 162 14.50 11.39 -0.71
CA PRO A 162 14.94 11.60 0.66
C PRO A 162 13.80 11.45 1.68
N TRP A 163 12.55 11.80 1.31
CA TRP A 163 11.40 11.61 2.19
C TRP A 163 11.19 10.13 2.51
N TRP A 164 11.17 9.27 1.50
CA TRP A 164 11.04 7.82 1.70
C TRP A 164 12.17 7.26 2.56
N ALA A 165 13.42 7.61 2.25
CA ALA A 165 14.57 7.13 2.99
C ALA A 165 14.55 7.59 4.45
N LYS A 166 14.34 8.88 4.70
CA LYS A 166 14.47 9.47 6.04
C LYS A 166 13.20 9.35 6.89
N LYS A 167 12.02 9.48 6.28
CA LYS A 167 10.76 9.52 7.07
C LYS A 167 10.09 8.17 7.19
N VAL A 168 10.30 7.27 6.25
CA VAL A 168 9.73 5.93 6.32
C VAL A 168 10.76 4.91 6.77
N CYS A 169 11.86 4.76 6.05
CA CYS A 169 12.85 3.74 6.37
C CYS A 169 13.52 3.97 7.73
N GLU A 170 14.05 5.19 7.99
CA GLU A 170 14.72 5.46 9.28
C GLU A 170 13.79 5.37 10.49
N ASN A 171 12.53 5.82 10.36
CA ASN A 171 11.60 5.76 11.48
C ASN A 171 11.07 4.33 11.77
N PHE A 172 11.07 3.46 10.79
CA PHE A 172 10.48 2.13 10.91
C PHE A 172 11.47 0.97 10.65
N SER A 173 12.75 1.27 10.35
CA SER A 173 13.78 0.26 10.05
C SER A 173 14.00 -0.76 11.17
N ASN A 174 13.78 -0.39 12.41
CA ASN A 174 13.91 -1.32 13.57
C ASN A 174 12.83 -2.40 13.61
N LYS A 175 11.86 -2.35 12.71
CA LYS A 175 10.77 -3.34 12.57
C LYS A 175 10.90 -4.18 11.31
N LEU A 176 11.80 -3.79 10.39
CA LEU A 176 12.12 -4.60 9.24
C LEU A 176 13.01 -5.77 9.70
N PRO A 177 12.75 -7.00 9.29
CA PRO A 177 13.62 -8.12 9.63
C PRO A 177 15.02 -7.90 9.05
N ASN A 178 16.05 -8.23 9.84
CA ASN A 178 17.46 -8.16 9.43
C ASN A 178 17.76 -9.14 8.29
#